data_181bb53e1d8b74ae78e332497f9bedce
#
_entry.id   181bb53e1d8b74ae78e332497f9bedce
#
_cell.length_a   1.000
_cell.length_b   1.000
_cell.length_c   1.000
_cell.angle_alpha   90.00
_cell.angle_beta   90.00
_cell.angle_gamma   90.00
#
_symmetry.space_group_name_H-M   'P 1'
#
loop_
_entity.id
_entity.type
_entity.pdbx_description
1 polymer ?
#
loop_
_entity_poly.entity_id
_entity_poly.type
_entity_poly.pdbx_seq_one_letter_code
_entity_poly.pdbx_strand_id
1 'polypeptide(L)'
;MSHATQFFASAEMICKKLSHETVDRLADELTDLRERGGRLFLLGVGGSAGNCSHAVNDFRKLCGIEAYSPIDNVSELTARTNDEGWDTVFAAWLDGSRLNRNDAILIFSVGGGDAERNVSPNLLKAIDLAKKRSAKVFGIVGKDTGYTAKQGDVVVVVPQINPAWVTPLSEAFQAVVWHCLVSHPKLQKNATKW
;
A
#
# COMPACT_ATOMS: atom_id res chain seq x y z
N MET A 1 -14.41 28.98 11.24
CA MET A 1 -14.46 27.54 11.54
C MET A 1 -13.17 27.13 12.23
N SER A 2 -13.26 26.24 13.23
CA SER A 2 -12.05 25.73 13.91
C SER A 2 -11.22 24.84 12.98
N HIS A 3 -9.93 24.62 13.32
CA HIS A 3 -9.07 23.68 12.58
C HIS A 3 -9.71 22.27 12.49
N ALA A 4 -10.19 21.74 13.61
CA ALA A 4 -10.84 20.42 13.65
C ALA A 4 -12.05 20.36 12.71
N THR A 5 -12.92 21.38 12.73
CA THR A 5 -14.08 21.43 11.83
C THR A 5 -13.66 21.37 10.37
N GLN A 6 -12.64 22.09 9.95
CA GLN A 6 -12.15 22.10 8.57
C GLN A 6 -11.46 20.78 8.20
N PHE A 7 -10.69 20.20 9.12
CA PHE A 7 -10.01 18.92 8.91
C PHE A 7 -11.01 17.78 8.67
N PHE A 8 -12.01 17.64 9.56
CA PHE A 8 -13.03 16.61 9.41
C PHE A 8 -13.97 16.84 8.23
N ALA A 9 -14.27 18.11 7.86
CA ALA A 9 -14.99 18.40 6.63
C ALA A 9 -14.19 17.95 5.38
N SER A 10 -12.86 18.08 5.40
CA SER A 10 -12.01 17.55 4.32
C SER A 10 -12.03 16.02 4.29
N ALA A 11 -12.03 15.34 5.42
CA ALA A 11 -12.15 13.89 5.49
C ALA A 11 -13.52 13.40 4.95
N GLU A 12 -14.61 14.08 5.28
CA GLU A 12 -15.95 13.82 4.73
C GLU A 12 -15.95 13.94 3.19
N MET A 13 -15.31 14.98 2.67
CA MET A 13 -15.19 15.17 1.22
C MET A 13 -14.35 14.08 0.55
N ILE A 14 -13.30 13.57 1.21
CA ILE A 14 -12.54 12.43 0.69
C ILE A 14 -13.44 11.20 0.61
N CYS A 15 -14.20 10.87 1.65
CA CYS A 15 -15.14 9.74 1.64
C CYS A 15 -16.12 9.82 0.45
N LYS A 16 -16.63 11.02 0.14
CA LYS A 16 -17.59 11.23 -0.97
C LYS A 16 -16.94 11.10 -2.36
N LYS A 17 -15.65 11.43 -2.48
CA LYS A 17 -14.94 11.48 -3.77
C LYS A 17 -14.08 10.26 -4.04
N LEU A 18 -13.79 9.45 -3.03
CA LEU A 18 -13.01 8.22 -3.18
C LEU A 18 -13.74 7.28 -4.16
N SER A 19 -13.02 6.67 -5.08
CA SER A 19 -13.60 5.70 -6.01
C SER A 19 -13.88 4.38 -5.27
N HIS A 20 -15.13 4.18 -4.84
CA HIS A 20 -15.56 2.93 -4.21
C HIS A 20 -15.42 1.74 -5.18
N GLU A 21 -15.70 1.95 -6.47
CA GLU A 21 -15.50 0.93 -7.52
C GLU A 21 -14.05 0.44 -7.59
N THR A 22 -13.07 1.34 -7.43
CA THR A 22 -11.65 0.96 -7.41
C THR A 22 -11.30 0.16 -6.14
N VAL A 23 -11.93 0.47 -5.00
CA VAL A 23 -11.77 -0.31 -3.77
C VAL A 23 -12.34 -1.72 -3.96
N ASP A 24 -13.53 -1.85 -4.54
CA ASP A 24 -14.16 -3.15 -4.83
C ASP A 24 -13.32 -3.98 -5.82
N ARG A 25 -12.78 -3.35 -6.88
CA ARG A 25 -11.82 -4.00 -7.77
C ARG A 25 -10.58 -4.51 -7.05
N LEU A 26 -10.04 -3.72 -6.12
CA LEU A 26 -8.89 -4.16 -5.33
C LEU A 26 -9.25 -5.34 -4.42
N ALA A 27 -10.45 -5.36 -3.86
CA ALA A 27 -10.95 -6.51 -3.11
C ALA A 27 -11.05 -7.78 -3.96
N ASP A 28 -11.50 -7.66 -5.22
CA ASP A 28 -11.56 -8.77 -6.17
C ASP A 28 -10.16 -9.31 -6.50
N GLU A 29 -9.20 -8.44 -6.84
CA GLU A 29 -7.81 -8.83 -7.13
C GLU A 29 -7.11 -9.48 -5.91
N LEU A 30 -7.39 -9.02 -4.70
CA LEU A 30 -6.85 -9.62 -3.47
C LEU A 30 -7.52 -10.97 -3.16
N THR A 31 -8.79 -11.13 -3.52
CA THR A 31 -9.48 -12.42 -3.45
C THR A 31 -8.83 -13.42 -4.40
N ASP A 32 -8.61 -13.03 -5.65
CA ASP A 32 -7.94 -13.85 -6.66
C ASP A 32 -6.49 -14.19 -6.26
N LEU A 33 -5.77 -13.23 -5.64
CA LEU A 33 -4.44 -13.47 -5.09
C LEU A 33 -4.46 -14.60 -4.06
N ARG A 34 -5.40 -14.54 -3.11
CA ARG A 34 -5.57 -15.57 -2.09
C ARG A 34 -5.92 -16.93 -2.70
N GLU A 35 -6.89 -16.97 -3.60
CA GLU A 35 -7.40 -18.23 -4.18
C GLU A 35 -6.31 -18.96 -5.01
N ARG A 36 -5.38 -18.22 -5.63
CA ARG A 36 -4.23 -18.83 -6.32
C ARG A 36 -3.03 -19.14 -5.42
N GLY A 37 -3.16 -18.92 -4.08
CA GLY A 37 -2.07 -19.15 -3.13
C GLY A 37 -0.90 -18.16 -3.27
N GLY A 38 -1.15 -16.96 -3.80
CA GLY A 38 -0.16 -15.90 -3.92
C GLY A 38 0.08 -15.16 -2.61
N ARG A 39 1.24 -14.54 -2.49
CA ARG A 39 1.65 -13.75 -1.32
C ARG A 39 1.46 -12.25 -1.58
N LEU A 40 1.14 -11.51 -0.52
CA LEU A 40 1.00 -10.05 -0.54
C LEU A 40 2.17 -9.39 0.18
N PHE A 41 2.92 -8.53 -0.52
CA PHE A 41 4.03 -7.77 0.07
C PHE A 41 3.65 -6.30 0.20
N LEU A 42 3.57 -5.79 1.43
CA LEU A 42 3.17 -4.42 1.72
C LEU A 42 4.41 -3.53 1.85
N LEU A 43 4.44 -2.45 1.07
CA LEU A 43 5.58 -1.54 0.97
C LEU A 43 5.17 -0.12 1.32
N GLY A 44 5.90 0.53 2.19
CA GLY A 44 5.66 1.92 2.58
C GLY A 44 6.87 2.54 3.26
N VAL A 45 6.85 3.87 3.39
CA VAL A 45 7.91 4.67 4.04
C VAL A 45 7.26 5.59 5.07
N GLY A 46 7.90 5.77 6.23
CA GLY A 46 7.41 6.65 7.29
C GLY A 46 6.09 6.16 7.90
N GLY A 47 5.07 7.03 8.00
CA GLY A 47 3.74 6.67 8.50
C GLY A 47 3.07 5.58 7.66
N SER A 48 3.28 5.62 6.35
CA SER A 48 2.82 4.54 5.45
C SER A 48 3.48 3.20 5.75
N ALA A 49 4.73 3.16 6.23
CA ALA A 49 5.38 1.93 6.69
C ALA A 49 4.71 1.36 7.94
N GLY A 50 4.40 2.23 8.93
CA GLY A 50 3.63 1.82 10.11
C GLY A 50 2.26 1.23 9.74
N ASN A 51 1.59 1.84 8.77
CA ASN A 51 0.36 1.32 8.19
C ASN A 51 0.55 -0.06 7.54
N CYS A 52 1.67 -0.31 6.85
CA CYS A 52 1.97 -1.62 6.25
C CYS A 52 2.07 -2.72 7.30
N SER A 53 2.82 -2.51 8.39
CA SER A 53 2.95 -3.49 9.47
C SER A 53 1.58 -3.84 10.08
N HIS A 54 0.73 -2.86 10.32
CA HIS A 54 -0.63 -3.12 10.83
C HIS A 54 -1.46 -3.89 9.80
N ALA A 55 -1.48 -3.45 8.55
CA ALA A 55 -2.25 -4.10 7.49
C ALA A 55 -1.81 -5.56 7.23
N VAL A 56 -0.50 -5.87 7.34
CA VAL A 56 0.02 -7.25 7.27
C VAL A 56 -0.69 -8.16 8.27
N ASN A 57 -0.80 -7.71 9.54
CA ASN A 57 -1.52 -8.49 10.56
C ASN A 57 -2.98 -8.75 10.14
N ASP A 58 -3.67 -7.72 9.66
CA ASP A 58 -5.08 -7.81 9.32
C ASP A 58 -5.33 -8.72 8.10
N PHE A 59 -4.55 -8.58 7.03
CA PHE A 59 -4.66 -9.46 5.88
C PHE A 59 -4.38 -10.92 6.24
N ARG A 60 -3.39 -11.19 7.10
CA ARG A 60 -3.09 -12.55 7.58
C ARG A 60 -4.21 -13.10 8.45
N LYS A 61 -4.60 -12.35 9.48
CA LYS A 61 -5.52 -12.81 10.53
C LYS A 61 -6.97 -12.86 10.05
N LEU A 62 -7.42 -11.84 9.31
CA LEU A 62 -8.83 -11.71 8.93
C LEU A 62 -9.12 -12.29 7.54
N CYS A 63 -8.18 -12.19 6.60
CA CYS A 63 -8.39 -12.60 5.21
C CYS A 63 -7.74 -13.93 4.83
N GLY A 64 -6.85 -14.47 5.68
CA GLY A 64 -6.10 -15.70 5.37
C GLY A 64 -5.16 -15.53 4.18
N ILE A 65 -4.67 -14.32 3.94
CA ILE A 65 -3.66 -14.03 2.91
C ILE A 65 -2.27 -14.13 3.54
N GLU A 66 -1.36 -14.85 2.91
CA GLU A 66 0.05 -14.84 3.28
C GLU A 66 0.66 -13.47 2.96
N ALA A 67 0.84 -12.62 3.99
CA ALA A 67 1.27 -11.24 3.82
C ALA A 67 2.54 -10.92 4.63
N TYR A 68 3.40 -10.05 4.11
CA TYR A 68 4.66 -9.64 4.70
C TYR A 68 4.97 -8.17 4.40
N SER A 69 5.86 -7.58 5.21
CA SER A 69 6.46 -6.28 4.91
C SER A 69 7.97 -6.30 5.17
N PRO A 70 8.79 -5.74 4.27
CA PRO A 70 10.25 -5.69 4.45
C PRO A 70 10.68 -4.85 5.65
N ILE A 71 9.82 -4.00 6.18
CA ILE A 71 10.12 -3.14 7.33
C ILE A 71 9.97 -3.85 8.68
N ASP A 72 9.40 -5.05 8.72
CA ASP A 72 9.17 -5.79 9.96
C ASP A 72 10.45 -6.47 10.49
N ASN A 73 11.48 -6.61 9.65
CA ASN A 73 12.80 -7.08 10.05
C ASN A 73 13.79 -5.90 10.07
N VAL A 74 13.95 -5.27 11.23
CA VAL A 74 14.82 -4.12 11.40
C VAL A 74 16.29 -4.42 11.07
N SER A 75 16.77 -5.64 11.32
CA SER A 75 18.14 -6.03 11.02
C SER A 75 18.41 -6.05 9.52
N GLU A 76 17.54 -6.68 8.74
CA GLU A 76 17.68 -6.73 7.28
C GLU A 76 17.49 -5.35 6.66
N LEU A 77 16.48 -4.58 7.11
CA LEU A 77 16.23 -3.21 6.65
C LEU A 77 17.46 -2.32 6.82
N THR A 78 18.06 -2.34 8.01
CA THR A 78 19.19 -1.47 8.32
C THR A 78 20.48 -1.93 7.64
N ALA A 79 20.75 -3.24 7.59
CA ALA A 79 21.91 -3.79 6.88
C ALA A 79 21.85 -3.44 5.37
N ARG A 80 20.73 -3.72 4.69
CA ARG A 80 20.58 -3.38 3.28
C ARG A 80 20.67 -1.88 3.01
N THR A 81 20.12 -1.05 3.91
CA THR A 81 20.24 0.40 3.78
C THR A 81 21.70 0.85 3.87
N ASN A 82 22.47 0.29 4.80
CA ASN A 82 23.88 0.62 5.00
C ASN A 82 24.79 0.11 3.87
N ASP A 83 24.56 -1.11 3.40
CA ASP A 83 25.47 -1.83 2.52
C ASP A 83 25.12 -1.63 1.03
N GLU A 84 23.83 -1.56 0.70
CA GLU A 84 23.33 -1.56 -0.68
C GLU A 84 22.62 -0.24 -1.05
N GLY A 85 22.31 0.59 -0.06
CA GLY A 85 21.62 1.88 -0.22
C GLY A 85 20.11 1.79 -0.11
N TRP A 86 19.52 2.87 0.40
CA TRP A 86 18.08 2.98 0.66
C TRP A 86 17.19 2.76 -0.56
N ASP A 87 17.67 3.11 -1.74
CA ASP A 87 16.92 2.99 -2.99
C ASP A 87 16.72 1.54 -3.45
N THR A 88 17.57 0.61 -3.01
CA THR A 88 17.51 -0.81 -3.40
C THR A 88 16.76 -1.68 -2.39
N VAL A 89 16.57 -1.20 -1.16
CA VAL A 89 16.18 -2.01 -0.01
C VAL A 89 14.94 -2.89 -0.24
N PHE A 90 13.88 -2.35 -0.85
CA PHE A 90 12.67 -3.12 -1.09
C PHE A 90 12.81 -4.09 -2.27
N ALA A 91 13.46 -3.66 -3.34
CA ALA A 91 13.69 -4.53 -4.49
C ALA A 91 14.59 -5.73 -4.12
N ALA A 92 15.68 -5.48 -3.40
CA ALA A 92 16.59 -6.54 -2.96
C ALA A 92 15.89 -7.51 -1.98
N TRP A 93 15.07 -7.00 -1.07
CA TRP A 93 14.27 -7.82 -0.16
C TRP A 93 13.24 -8.70 -0.91
N LEU A 94 12.53 -8.12 -1.88
CA LEU A 94 11.56 -8.84 -2.71
C LEU A 94 12.23 -9.93 -3.57
N ASP A 95 13.43 -9.64 -4.10
CA ASP A 95 14.20 -10.62 -4.87
C ASP A 95 14.66 -11.79 -4.00
N GLY A 96 15.18 -11.50 -2.80
CA GLY A 96 15.51 -12.51 -1.78
C GLY A 96 14.29 -13.33 -1.35
N SER A 97 13.12 -12.72 -1.31
CA SER A 97 11.83 -13.38 -1.06
C SER A 97 11.29 -14.15 -2.26
N ARG A 98 12.01 -14.16 -3.39
CA ARG A 98 11.64 -14.86 -4.62
C ARG A 98 10.27 -14.44 -5.15
N LEU A 99 10.03 -13.10 -5.20
CA LEU A 99 8.82 -12.54 -5.79
C LEU A 99 8.58 -13.12 -7.17
N ASN A 100 7.35 -13.53 -7.44
CA ASN A 100 6.99 -14.17 -8.70
C ASN A 100 5.56 -13.80 -9.17
N ARG A 101 5.16 -14.30 -10.33
CA ARG A 101 3.89 -13.96 -10.99
C ARG A 101 2.63 -14.28 -10.20
N ASN A 102 2.70 -15.15 -9.20
CA ASN A 102 1.54 -15.47 -8.37
C ASN A 102 1.33 -14.44 -7.26
N ASP A 103 2.38 -13.65 -6.95
CA ASP A 103 2.40 -12.69 -5.87
C ASP A 103 1.89 -11.31 -6.28
N ALA A 104 1.71 -10.45 -5.30
CA ALA A 104 1.44 -9.03 -5.49
C ALA A 104 2.22 -8.17 -4.50
N ILE A 105 2.54 -6.93 -4.91
CA ILE A 105 2.94 -5.87 -3.99
C ILE A 105 1.77 -4.91 -3.79
N LEU A 106 1.59 -4.41 -2.56
CA LEU A 106 0.63 -3.36 -2.21
C LEU A 106 1.39 -2.18 -1.61
N ILE A 107 1.35 -1.05 -2.29
CA ILE A 107 2.11 0.15 -1.91
C ILE A 107 1.22 1.13 -1.17
N PHE A 108 1.64 1.52 0.03
CA PHE A 108 1.09 2.66 0.75
C PHE A 108 2.06 3.83 0.64
N SER A 109 1.59 4.95 0.10
CA SER A 109 2.45 6.11 -0.08
C SER A 109 1.64 7.40 -0.25
N VAL A 110 2.13 8.50 0.31
CA VAL A 110 1.51 9.81 0.06
C VAL A 110 1.69 10.24 -1.38
N GLY A 111 2.92 10.19 -1.90
CA GLY A 111 3.27 10.63 -3.26
C GLY A 111 3.21 9.54 -4.33
N GLY A 112 3.30 8.28 -3.92
CA GLY A 112 3.40 7.15 -4.85
C GLY A 112 4.75 7.00 -5.55
N GLY A 113 5.77 7.75 -5.13
CA GLY A 113 7.09 7.82 -5.77
C GLY A 113 7.15 8.78 -6.97
N ASP A 114 8.33 9.38 -7.20
CA ASP A 114 8.59 10.34 -8.29
C ASP A 114 10.00 10.11 -8.84
N ALA A 115 10.08 9.67 -10.10
CA ALA A 115 11.35 9.34 -10.75
C ALA A 115 12.17 10.60 -11.08
N GLU A 116 11.51 11.69 -11.45
CA GLU A 116 12.18 12.95 -11.86
C GLU A 116 12.80 13.65 -10.64
N ARG A 117 12.09 13.61 -9.52
CA ARG A 117 12.51 14.26 -8.25
C ARG A 117 13.26 13.32 -7.31
N ASN A 118 13.47 12.08 -7.70
CA ASN A 118 14.08 11.02 -6.88
C ASN A 118 13.41 10.87 -5.50
N VAL A 119 12.08 10.93 -5.45
CA VAL A 119 11.31 10.73 -4.21
C VAL A 119 10.89 9.27 -4.10
N SER A 120 11.21 8.64 -2.97
CA SER A 120 10.94 7.22 -2.69
C SER A 120 11.45 6.27 -3.79
N PRO A 121 12.74 6.36 -4.20
CA PRO A 121 13.29 5.53 -5.27
C PRO A 121 13.23 4.03 -4.95
N ASN A 122 13.18 3.65 -3.68
CA ASN A 122 12.97 2.28 -3.23
C ASN A 122 11.62 1.72 -3.70
N LEU A 123 10.55 2.52 -3.71
CA LEU A 123 9.25 2.10 -4.25
C LEU A 123 9.31 1.93 -5.77
N LEU A 124 10.00 2.83 -6.48
CA LEU A 124 10.15 2.73 -7.93
C LEU A 124 10.85 1.42 -8.32
N LYS A 125 12.00 1.13 -7.70
CA LYS A 125 12.76 -0.11 -7.96
C LYS A 125 11.97 -1.36 -7.60
N ALA A 126 11.15 -1.31 -6.55
CA ALA A 126 10.27 -2.41 -6.19
C ALA A 126 9.17 -2.65 -7.25
N ILE A 127 8.56 -1.59 -7.77
CA ILE A 127 7.58 -1.67 -8.86
C ILE A 127 8.20 -2.26 -10.12
N ASP A 128 9.38 -1.78 -10.51
CA ASP A 128 10.09 -2.27 -11.70
C ASP A 128 10.43 -3.75 -11.57
N LEU A 129 10.89 -4.19 -10.39
CA LEU A 129 11.12 -5.60 -10.11
C LEU A 129 9.82 -6.42 -10.19
N ALA A 130 8.73 -5.94 -9.58
CA ALA A 130 7.45 -6.62 -9.61
C ALA A 130 6.96 -6.81 -11.06
N LYS A 131 7.04 -5.79 -11.88
CA LYS A 131 6.70 -5.87 -13.31
C LYS A 131 7.60 -6.86 -14.05
N LYS A 132 8.91 -6.81 -13.82
CA LYS A 132 9.88 -7.76 -14.41
C LYS A 132 9.55 -9.22 -14.02
N ARG A 133 9.03 -9.44 -12.82
CA ARG A 133 8.63 -10.77 -12.30
C ARG A 133 7.18 -11.12 -12.65
N SER A 134 6.46 -10.25 -13.37
CA SER A 134 5.03 -10.39 -13.69
C SER A 134 4.13 -10.50 -12.44
N ALA A 135 4.59 -9.99 -11.31
CA ALA A 135 3.80 -9.85 -10.10
C ALA A 135 2.87 -8.65 -10.23
N LYS A 136 1.69 -8.72 -9.60
CA LYS A 136 0.73 -7.61 -9.59
C LYS A 136 1.21 -6.45 -8.73
N VAL A 137 0.85 -5.24 -9.14
CA VAL A 137 1.18 -4.00 -8.43
C VAL A 137 -0.11 -3.29 -8.05
N PHE A 138 -0.36 -3.20 -6.74
CA PHE A 138 -1.49 -2.47 -6.17
C PHE A 138 -1.00 -1.27 -5.36
N GLY A 139 -1.89 -0.30 -5.11
CA GLY A 139 -1.54 0.86 -4.32
C GLY A 139 -2.71 1.54 -3.64
N ILE A 140 -2.43 2.21 -2.53
CA ILE A 140 -3.28 3.22 -1.89
C ILE A 140 -2.42 4.46 -1.71
N VAL A 141 -2.64 5.47 -2.55
CA VAL A 141 -1.75 6.63 -2.67
C VAL A 141 -2.52 7.96 -2.63
N GLY A 142 -1.86 9.04 -2.26
CA GLY A 142 -2.46 10.38 -2.21
C GLY A 142 -2.28 11.20 -3.49
N LYS A 143 -1.62 10.67 -4.54
CA LYS A 143 -1.42 11.36 -5.83
C LYS A 143 -1.62 10.43 -7.00
N ASP A 144 -2.39 10.88 -7.99
CA ASP A 144 -2.60 10.21 -9.27
C ASP A 144 -1.42 10.35 -10.25
N THR A 145 -0.55 11.33 -10.01
CA THR A 145 0.63 11.62 -10.82
C THR A 145 1.87 10.81 -10.41
N GLY A 146 1.82 10.11 -9.27
CA GLY A 146 2.92 9.31 -8.75
C GLY A 146 3.23 8.07 -9.58
N TYR A 147 4.45 7.54 -9.43
CA TYR A 147 4.90 6.36 -10.16
C TYR A 147 4.00 5.14 -9.91
N THR A 148 3.58 4.93 -8.66
CA THR A 148 2.65 3.85 -8.28
C THR A 148 1.32 3.97 -9.04
N ALA A 149 0.74 5.17 -9.13
CA ALA A 149 -0.52 5.39 -9.82
C ALA A 149 -0.42 5.13 -11.32
N LYS A 150 0.73 5.48 -11.93
CA LYS A 150 0.98 5.28 -13.37
C LYS A 150 1.29 3.84 -13.75
N GLN A 151 1.91 3.08 -12.85
CA GLN A 151 2.45 1.75 -13.14
C GLN A 151 1.63 0.61 -12.51
N GLY A 152 0.75 0.91 -11.55
CA GLY A 152 -0.03 -0.11 -10.84
C GLY A 152 -1.19 -0.68 -11.66
N ASP A 153 -1.54 -1.92 -11.37
CA ASP A 153 -2.68 -2.63 -11.99
C ASP A 153 -4.01 -2.14 -11.40
N VAL A 154 -4.08 -1.96 -10.08
CA VAL A 154 -5.20 -1.34 -9.37
C VAL A 154 -4.68 -0.41 -8.29
N VAL A 155 -4.98 0.87 -8.39
CA VAL A 155 -4.51 1.88 -7.44
C VAL A 155 -5.67 2.74 -6.96
N VAL A 156 -5.91 2.72 -5.66
CA VAL A 156 -6.85 3.62 -4.99
C VAL A 156 -6.15 4.95 -4.74
N VAL A 157 -6.65 6.01 -5.34
CA VAL A 157 -6.12 7.37 -5.13
C VAL A 157 -6.99 8.10 -4.12
N VAL A 158 -6.39 8.49 -3.00
CA VAL A 158 -7.04 9.31 -1.97
C VAL A 158 -7.16 10.74 -2.50
N PRO A 159 -8.38 11.27 -2.66
CA PRO A 159 -8.59 12.60 -3.22
C PRO A 159 -7.92 13.70 -2.39
N GLN A 160 -7.22 14.60 -3.05
CA GLN A 160 -6.62 15.77 -2.41
C GLN A 160 -7.67 16.89 -2.29
N ILE A 161 -8.11 17.18 -1.07
CA ILE A 161 -9.09 18.24 -0.80
C ILE A 161 -8.41 19.52 -0.36
N ASN A 162 -7.43 19.42 0.52
CA ASN A 162 -6.66 20.56 1.02
C ASN A 162 -5.16 20.26 0.90
N PRO A 163 -4.38 21.08 0.17
CA PRO A 163 -2.94 20.86 -0.01
C PRO A 163 -2.15 20.78 1.29
N ALA A 164 -2.57 21.50 2.33
CA ALA A 164 -1.88 21.49 3.63
C ALA A 164 -2.03 20.14 4.38
N TRP A 165 -3.03 19.33 4.03
CA TRP A 165 -3.35 18.09 4.73
C TRP A 165 -3.23 16.84 3.86
N VAL A 166 -2.52 16.93 2.75
CA VAL A 166 -2.33 15.78 1.84
C VAL A 166 -1.67 14.62 2.57
N THR A 167 -0.58 14.87 3.30
CA THR A 167 0.12 13.80 4.04
C THR A 167 -0.76 13.17 5.12
N PRO A 168 -1.26 13.92 6.13
CA PRO A 168 -2.01 13.29 7.22
C PRO A 168 -3.31 12.63 6.75
N LEU A 169 -4.01 13.21 5.77
CA LEU A 169 -5.23 12.60 5.26
C LEU A 169 -4.95 11.39 4.35
N SER A 170 -3.89 11.41 3.54
CA SER A 170 -3.52 10.24 2.75
C SER A 170 -3.16 9.06 3.67
N GLU A 171 -2.38 9.26 4.71
CA GLU A 171 -2.00 8.20 5.65
C GLU A 171 -3.20 7.70 6.47
N ALA A 172 -4.08 8.60 6.92
CA ALA A 172 -5.32 8.21 7.61
C ALA A 172 -6.24 7.40 6.69
N PHE A 173 -6.39 7.78 5.43
CA PHE A 173 -7.23 7.07 4.47
C PHE A 173 -6.60 5.78 3.94
N GLN A 174 -5.28 5.61 3.99
CA GLN A 174 -4.69 4.27 3.84
C GLN A 174 -5.32 3.31 4.85
N ALA A 175 -5.42 3.75 6.12
CA ALA A 175 -6.04 2.95 7.19
C ALA A 175 -7.53 2.68 6.92
N VAL A 176 -8.28 3.69 6.56
CA VAL A 176 -9.72 3.53 6.24
C VAL A 176 -9.91 2.53 5.09
N VAL A 177 -9.10 2.61 4.03
CA VAL A 177 -9.24 1.74 2.86
C VAL A 177 -8.86 0.30 3.17
N TRP A 178 -7.71 0.03 3.85
CA TRP A 178 -7.40 -1.38 4.13
C TRP A 178 -8.38 -2.01 5.14
N HIS A 179 -8.89 -1.25 6.11
CA HIS A 179 -9.94 -1.77 7.01
C HIS A 179 -11.23 -2.08 6.24
N CYS A 180 -11.59 -1.25 5.25
CA CYS A 180 -12.69 -1.55 4.34
C CYS A 180 -12.42 -2.86 3.57
N LEU A 181 -11.20 -3.05 3.05
CA LEU A 181 -10.81 -4.26 2.32
C LEU A 181 -10.88 -5.51 3.21
N VAL A 182 -10.26 -5.50 4.40
CA VAL A 182 -10.23 -6.69 5.26
C VAL A 182 -11.57 -7.05 5.88
N SER A 183 -12.51 -6.10 5.92
CA SER A 183 -13.91 -6.33 6.30
C SER A 183 -14.84 -6.61 5.11
N HIS A 184 -14.30 -6.59 3.88
CA HIS A 184 -15.10 -6.85 2.68
C HIS A 184 -15.58 -8.31 2.64
N PRO A 185 -16.88 -8.59 2.33
CA PRO A 185 -17.44 -9.94 2.39
C PRO A 185 -16.70 -11.00 1.55
N LYS A 186 -16.09 -10.61 0.43
CA LYS A 186 -15.28 -11.51 -0.41
C LYS A 186 -13.92 -11.85 0.21
N LEU A 187 -13.34 -10.91 1.00
CA LEU A 187 -12.02 -11.05 1.58
C LEU A 187 -12.03 -11.63 2.98
N GLN A 188 -12.96 -11.21 3.83
CA GLN A 188 -13.01 -11.62 5.22
C GLN A 188 -13.31 -13.12 5.35
N LYS A 189 -12.41 -13.86 5.97
CA LYS A 189 -12.57 -15.30 6.30
C LYS A 189 -12.84 -15.50 7.79
N ASN A 190 -12.25 -14.67 8.64
CA ASN A 190 -12.36 -14.77 10.09
C ASN A 190 -13.00 -13.50 10.66
N ALA A 191 -13.91 -13.69 11.63
CA ALA A 191 -14.51 -12.55 12.35
C ALA A 191 -13.47 -11.84 13.24
N THR A 192 -13.65 -10.55 13.41
CA THR A 192 -12.96 -9.78 14.45
C THR A 192 -13.45 -10.24 15.83
N LYS A 193 -12.59 -10.15 16.85
CA LYS A 193 -12.90 -10.61 18.22
C LYS A 193 -13.32 -9.47 19.15
N TRP A 194 -13.89 -8.41 18.66
CA TRP A 194 -14.50 -7.32 19.43
C TRP A 194 -15.84 -6.95 18.83
#